data_b5750b2066ac4de1a55a646912a4e8fa
#
_entry.id   b5750b2066ac4de1a55a646912a4e8fa
#
_cell.length_a   1.000
_cell.length_b   1.000
_cell.length_c   1.000
_cell.angle_alpha   90.00
_cell.angle_beta   90.00
_cell.angle_gamma   90.00
#
_symmetry.space_group_name_H-M   'P 1'
#
loop_
_entity.id
_entity.type
_entity.pdbx_description
1 polymer ?
#
loop_
_entity_poly.entity_id
_entity_poly.type
_entity_poly.pdbx_seq_one_letter_code
_entity_poly.pdbx_strand_id
1 'polypeptide(L)'
;MQMKKFGHYSPLLLIAVAVILSACSAKKNTAGSRFWQAFNTRYNVYYNGITHYNEQIKKLEGEYEDDYSQRLFIHPAEAYSNPKAPQPSTNFNRTIEKMQKAISLHSIKKKPKRKNGKGNDPKYKEWLKRDEYNPFLHNAWYLMGKAQYMKGDFLSSAATFHYIARHFSWKPDLVAEAQVWEVLSYCAMGWTTEADNVLAHIHLDKIDNKRIRSLGNLAFADYFIKDKEFAKAIPYLAIAAKNSKGAQKVRLNFLLGQLYEDNNQKDLAYQAFKKAGSSNSSSYRTKFNARIKQSAVYSGSNINSEVKSLRTLARFDRNKEYLDQIYYAIGNLYLTKQDTVHAVESYVMAAKKSTRNGIDKAISQLTLGGIYFNQHKYDLAQPCYAEAIPVINEDYPNYKLLKKRSDVLDELAVYSQNVTLQDSLLQLSAMTLD
;
A
#
# COMPACT_ATOMS: atom_id res chain seq x y z
N MET A 1 71.22 -9.89 27.14
CA MET A 1 70.76 -10.10 28.50
C MET A 1 69.61 -9.12 28.80
N GLN A 2 68.39 -9.60 28.78
CA GLN A 2 67.22 -9.06 29.50
C GLN A 2 65.96 -9.78 28.99
N MET A 3 65.80 -11.02 29.43
CA MET A 3 64.49 -11.70 29.51
C MET A 3 64.12 -11.71 30.97
N LYS A 4 63.19 -10.89 31.38
CA LYS A 4 62.39 -11.04 32.63
C LYS A 4 61.44 -9.82 32.75
N LYS A 5 60.22 -9.96 32.30
CA LYS A 5 59.04 -9.24 32.84
C LYS A 5 57.68 -9.61 32.16
N PHE A 6 57.61 -10.78 31.56
CA PHE A 6 56.29 -11.24 30.99
C PHE A 6 55.54 -12.22 31.90
N GLY A 7 56.02 -12.54 33.10
CA GLY A 7 55.45 -13.61 33.93
C GLY A 7 54.30 -13.26 34.85
N HIS A 8 53.97 -11.98 35.06
CA HIS A 8 52.95 -11.61 36.08
C HIS A 8 51.57 -11.27 35.54
N TYR A 9 51.40 -11.09 34.23
CA TYR A 9 50.10 -10.79 33.64
C TYR A 9 49.36 -12.05 33.16
N SER A 10 50.04 -13.18 33.03
CA SER A 10 49.46 -14.45 32.55
C SER A 10 48.35 -15.00 33.45
N PRO A 11 48.47 -15.07 34.80
CA PRO A 11 47.40 -15.59 35.63
C PRO A 11 46.18 -14.64 35.72
N LEU A 12 46.39 -13.31 35.68
CA LEU A 12 45.32 -12.31 35.65
C LEU A 12 44.55 -12.37 34.34
N LEU A 13 45.21 -12.56 33.22
CA LEU A 13 44.58 -12.73 31.90
C LEU A 13 43.79 -14.05 31.85
N LEU A 14 44.33 -15.13 32.36
CA LEU A 14 43.62 -16.40 32.48
C LEU A 14 42.40 -16.34 33.39
N ILE A 15 42.50 -15.65 34.54
CA ILE A 15 41.36 -15.40 35.42
C ILE A 15 40.30 -14.52 34.73
N ALA A 16 40.68 -13.48 34.01
CA ALA A 16 39.78 -12.64 33.24
C ALA A 16 39.07 -13.44 32.13
N VAL A 17 39.80 -14.30 31.42
CA VAL A 17 39.22 -15.18 30.39
C VAL A 17 38.30 -16.23 31.02
N ALA A 18 38.69 -16.85 32.17
CA ALA A 18 37.85 -17.81 32.89
C ALA A 18 36.56 -17.16 33.44
N VAL A 19 36.62 -15.89 33.91
CA VAL A 19 35.46 -15.12 34.34
C VAL A 19 34.56 -14.80 33.16
N ILE A 20 35.11 -14.44 32.00
CA ILE A 20 34.37 -14.21 30.77
C ILE A 20 33.68 -15.49 30.27
N LEU A 21 34.37 -16.63 30.31
CA LEU A 21 33.81 -17.94 29.91
C LEU A 21 32.73 -18.45 30.86
N SER A 22 32.82 -18.15 32.16
CA SER A 22 31.80 -18.56 33.16
C SER A 22 30.56 -17.66 33.14
N ALA A 23 30.60 -16.47 32.53
CA ALA A 23 29.48 -15.57 32.41
C ALA A 23 28.52 -15.92 31.27
N CYS A 24 28.90 -16.80 30.35
CA CYS A 24 28.18 -17.08 29.09
C CYS A 24 27.12 -18.19 29.15
N SER A 25 26.50 -18.47 30.29
CA SER A 25 25.36 -19.38 30.31
C SER A 25 24.05 -18.60 30.12
N ALA A 26 23.47 -18.65 28.94
CA ALA A 26 22.12 -18.11 28.63
C ALA A 26 21.02 -18.68 29.56
N LYS A 27 21.33 -19.77 30.24
CA LYS A 27 20.46 -20.46 31.22
C LYS A 27 20.47 -19.83 32.62
N LYS A 28 21.42 -18.94 32.94
CA LYS A 28 21.49 -18.27 34.26
C LYS A 28 20.78 -16.91 34.21
N ASN A 29 19.91 -16.62 35.19
CA ASN A 29 19.26 -15.31 35.32
C ASN A 29 19.91 -14.51 36.47
N THR A 30 21.03 -13.85 36.18
CA THR A 30 21.73 -12.91 37.05
C THR A 30 21.72 -11.50 36.42
N ALA A 31 22.03 -10.48 37.20
CA ALA A 31 22.12 -9.12 36.67
C ALA A 31 23.15 -9.00 35.53
N GLY A 32 24.35 -9.61 35.73
CA GLY A 32 25.42 -9.65 34.72
C GLY A 32 25.00 -10.41 33.45
N SER A 33 24.33 -11.57 33.59
CA SER A 33 23.82 -12.33 32.46
C SER A 33 22.79 -11.52 31.66
N ARG A 34 21.82 -10.86 32.33
CA ARG A 34 20.82 -10.01 31.67
C ARG A 34 21.46 -8.85 30.91
N PHE A 35 22.46 -8.18 31.51
CA PHE A 35 23.18 -7.10 30.85
C PHE A 35 23.93 -7.64 29.60
N TRP A 36 24.70 -8.72 29.75
CA TRP A 36 25.49 -9.30 28.67
C TRP A 36 24.64 -9.78 27.50
N GLN A 37 23.53 -10.48 27.80
CA GLN A 37 22.62 -10.96 26.77
C GLN A 37 21.91 -9.79 26.07
N ALA A 38 21.50 -8.73 26.80
CA ALA A 38 20.93 -7.55 26.21
C ALA A 38 21.92 -6.79 25.31
N PHE A 39 23.17 -6.67 25.76
CA PHE A 39 24.24 -6.03 25.00
C PHE A 39 24.51 -6.75 23.68
N ASN A 40 24.72 -8.08 23.74
CA ASN A 40 24.93 -8.88 22.52
C ASN A 40 23.72 -8.89 21.60
N THR A 41 22.51 -8.98 22.15
CA THR A 41 21.30 -8.87 21.35
C THR A 41 21.27 -7.57 20.58
N ARG A 42 21.53 -6.44 21.27
CA ARG A 42 21.38 -5.09 20.70
C ARG A 42 22.47 -4.78 19.66
N TYR A 43 23.73 -4.94 20.02
CA TYR A 43 24.85 -4.41 19.24
C TYR A 43 25.45 -5.38 18.24
N ASN A 44 25.12 -6.65 18.33
CA ASN A 44 25.58 -7.66 17.38
C ASN A 44 24.44 -8.11 16.45
N VAL A 45 23.48 -8.86 17.00
CA VAL A 45 22.50 -9.56 16.15
C VAL A 45 21.40 -8.61 15.65
N TYR A 46 20.81 -7.82 16.58
CA TYR A 46 19.74 -6.88 16.24
C TYR A 46 20.20 -5.77 15.31
N TYR A 47 21.37 -5.18 15.58
CA TYR A 47 21.92 -4.10 14.73
C TYR A 47 22.05 -4.54 13.27
N ASN A 48 22.59 -5.73 13.02
CA ASN A 48 22.71 -6.26 11.66
C ASN A 48 21.33 -6.56 11.03
N GLY A 49 20.36 -7.00 11.84
CA GLY A 49 18.99 -7.24 11.37
C GLY A 49 18.24 -5.97 11.02
N ILE A 50 18.31 -4.94 11.86
CA ILE A 50 17.61 -3.66 11.61
C ILE A 50 18.24 -2.89 10.44
N THR A 51 19.55 -2.97 10.27
CA THR A 51 20.25 -2.37 9.12
C THR A 51 19.72 -2.97 7.82
N HIS A 52 19.72 -4.31 7.72
CA HIS A 52 19.18 -4.99 6.55
C HIS A 52 17.69 -4.69 6.34
N TYR A 53 16.88 -4.68 7.41
CA TYR A 53 15.48 -4.30 7.33
C TYR A 53 15.29 -2.91 6.70
N ASN A 54 16.04 -1.92 7.17
CA ASN A 54 15.95 -0.55 6.67
C ASN A 54 16.42 -0.43 5.20
N GLU A 55 17.42 -1.19 4.79
CA GLU A 55 17.84 -1.29 3.38
C GLU A 55 16.71 -1.82 2.50
N GLN A 56 16.04 -2.89 2.94
CA GLN A 56 14.91 -3.46 2.19
C GLN A 56 13.69 -2.54 2.16
N ILE A 57 13.39 -1.81 3.24
CA ILE A 57 12.33 -0.78 3.24
C ILE A 57 12.65 0.34 2.25
N LYS A 58 13.91 0.82 2.24
CA LYS A 58 14.35 1.85 1.30
C LYS A 58 14.25 1.38 -0.17
N LYS A 59 14.58 0.10 -0.41
CA LYS A 59 14.39 -0.53 -1.71
C LYS A 59 12.91 -0.60 -2.08
N LEU A 60 12.04 -1.03 -1.17
CA LEU A 60 10.60 -1.08 -1.36
C LEU A 60 10.02 0.30 -1.74
N GLU A 61 10.40 1.34 -1.00
CA GLU A 61 9.92 2.71 -1.26
C GLU A 61 10.43 3.29 -2.59
N GLY A 62 11.60 2.85 -3.07
CA GLY A 62 12.21 3.34 -4.31
C GLY A 62 11.82 2.59 -5.57
N GLU A 63 11.54 1.29 -5.47
CA GLU A 63 11.34 0.42 -6.64
C GLU A 63 9.88 -0.04 -6.83
N TYR A 64 9.07 -0.08 -5.75
CA TYR A 64 7.69 -0.54 -5.88
C TYR A 64 6.81 0.50 -6.56
N GLU A 65 6.18 0.09 -7.65
CA GLU A 65 5.18 0.90 -8.35
C GLU A 65 3.77 0.37 -8.10
N ASP A 66 2.89 1.27 -7.66
CA ASP A 66 1.49 0.96 -7.45
C ASP A 66 0.73 0.78 -8.77
N ASP A 67 -0.26 -0.09 -8.76
CA ASP A 67 -1.28 -0.14 -9.82
C ASP A 67 -2.39 0.88 -9.53
N TYR A 68 -2.30 2.02 -10.21
CA TYR A 68 -3.27 3.12 -10.06
C TYR A 68 -4.61 2.85 -10.75
N SER A 69 -4.76 1.75 -11.49
CA SER A 69 -6.04 1.31 -12.04
C SER A 69 -6.93 0.68 -10.99
N GLN A 70 -6.32 0.22 -9.88
CA GLN A 70 -6.99 -0.40 -8.75
C GLN A 70 -6.99 0.52 -7.53
N ARG A 71 -7.76 0.15 -6.51
CA ARG A 71 -7.62 0.79 -5.20
C ARG A 71 -6.27 0.44 -4.60
N LEU A 72 -5.52 1.46 -4.16
CA LEU A 72 -4.20 1.24 -3.60
C LEU A 72 -4.29 0.47 -2.27
N PHE A 73 -3.29 -0.36 -2.02
CA PHE A 73 -3.10 -0.97 -0.71
C PHE A 73 -2.64 0.08 0.31
N ILE A 74 -2.99 -0.12 1.56
CA ILE A 74 -2.48 0.70 2.66
C ILE A 74 -0.96 0.57 2.76
N HIS A 75 -0.45 -0.65 2.56
CA HIS A 75 0.98 -0.91 2.55
C HIS A 75 1.38 -1.75 1.31
N PRO A 76 2.53 -1.47 0.66
CA PRO A 76 2.98 -2.23 -0.52
C PRO A 76 3.08 -3.75 -0.30
N ALA A 77 3.41 -4.18 0.92
CA ALA A 77 3.51 -5.60 1.25
C ALA A 77 2.20 -6.37 1.06
N GLU A 78 1.04 -5.69 1.13
CA GLU A 78 -0.25 -6.34 0.89
C GLU A 78 -0.41 -6.86 -0.54
N ALA A 79 0.40 -6.38 -1.48
CA ALA A 79 0.42 -6.91 -2.84
C ALA A 79 0.74 -8.41 -2.89
N TYR A 80 1.47 -8.94 -1.91
CA TYR A 80 1.74 -10.38 -1.82
C TYR A 80 0.47 -11.24 -1.63
N SER A 81 -0.63 -10.68 -1.13
CA SER A 81 -1.92 -11.39 -1.04
C SER A 81 -2.72 -11.36 -2.34
N ASN A 82 -2.31 -10.58 -3.35
CA ASN A 82 -2.98 -10.48 -4.63
C ASN A 82 -2.01 -10.81 -5.79
N PRO A 83 -2.07 -12.04 -6.36
CA PRO A 83 -1.18 -12.43 -7.45
C PRO A 83 -1.29 -11.59 -8.72
N LYS A 84 -2.40 -10.85 -8.91
CA LYS A 84 -2.60 -9.95 -10.05
C LYS A 84 -1.95 -8.57 -9.84
N ALA A 85 -1.54 -8.24 -8.61
CA ALA A 85 -0.89 -6.96 -8.31
C ALA A 85 0.62 -7.01 -8.61
N PRO A 86 1.26 -5.87 -8.92
CA PRO A 86 2.72 -5.78 -8.97
C PRO A 86 3.33 -6.27 -7.67
N GLN A 87 4.30 -7.19 -7.75
CA GLN A 87 4.90 -7.79 -6.57
C GLN A 87 6.14 -7.01 -6.11
N PRO A 88 6.30 -6.75 -4.80
CA PRO A 88 7.51 -6.14 -4.29
C PRO A 88 8.75 -7.02 -4.52
N SER A 89 9.88 -6.41 -4.92
CA SER A 89 11.16 -7.11 -5.22
C SER A 89 12.08 -7.23 -4.00
N THR A 90 11.54 -7.19 -2.77
CA THR A 90 12.30 -7.14 -1.52
C THR A 90 12.48 -8.51 -0.87
N ASN A 91 13.55 -8.65 -0.07
CA ASN A 91 13.85 -9.90 0.65
C ASN A 91 14.16 -9.64 2.13
N PHE A 92 13.26 -10.00 3.02
CA PHE A 92 13.40 -9.84 4.46
C PHE A 92 13.91 -11.10 5.19
N ASN A 93 14.24 -12.20 4.49
CA ASN A 93 14.65 -13.46 5.10
C ASN A 93 15.85 -13.28 6.05
N ARG A 94 16.89 -12.54 5.61
CA ARG A 94 18.07 -12.28 6.44
C ARG A 94 17.73 -11.56 7.75
N THR A 95 16.77 -10.63 7.72
CA THR A 95 16.30 -9.97 8.95
C THR A 95 15.61 -10.97 9.87
N ILE A 96 14.71 -11.80 9.34
CA ILE A 96 13.99 -12.83 10.12
C ILE A 96 14.98 -13.80 10.75
N GLU A 97 15.92 -14.36 9.99
CA GLU A 97 16.97 -15.27 10.48
C GLU A 97 17.80 -14.66 11.61
N LYS A 98 18.21 -13.37 11.46
CA LYS A 98 18.93 -12.67 12.52
C LYS A 98 18.08 -12.52 13.77
N MET A 99 16.81 -12.21 13.66
CA MET A 99 15.91 -12.06 14.82
C MET A 99 15.65 -13.42 15.47
N GLN A 100 15.43 -14.48 14.71
CA GLN A 100 15.32 -15.86 15.24
C GLN A 100 16.58 -16.26 15.99
N LYS A 101 17.77 -15.96 15.43
CA LYS A 101 19.05 -16.20 16.10
C LYS A 101 19.17 -15.40 17.39
N ALA A 102 18.76 -14.12 17.40
CA ALA A 102 18.76 -13.30 18.61
C ALA A 102 17.88 -13.92 19.71
N ILE A 103 16.68 -14.36 19.35
CA ILE A 103 15.71 -14.95 20.26
C ILE A 103 16.23 -16.28 20.80
N SER A 104 16.73 -17.17 19.96
CA SER A 104 17.20 -18.50 20.36
C SER A 104 18.43 -18.45 21.28
N LEU A 105 19.38 -17.56 20.98
CA LEU A 105 20.65 -17.48 21.73
C LEU A 105 20.57 -16.63 22.98
N HIS A 106 19.76 -15.59 22.99
CA HIS A 106 19.80 -14.54 24.01
C HIS A 106 18.56 -14.46 24.92
N SER A 107 17.58 -15.35 24.76
CA SER A 107 16.41 -15.44 25.63
C SER A 107 16.80 -15.96 27.03
N ILE A 108 16.27 -15.32 28.07
CA ILE A 108 16.42 -15.71 29.46
C ILE A 108 15.04 -16.00 30.05
N LYS A 109 14.60 -17.25 29.99
CA LYS A 109 13.28 -17.68 30.53
C LYS A 109 13.35 -18.17 31.97
N LYS A 110 14.55 -18.55 32.47
CA LYS A 110 14.73 -19.06 33.82
C LYS A 110 14.36 -17.96 34.84
N LYS A 111 13.51 -18.30 35.83
CA LYS A 111 13.15 -17.38 36.91
C LYS A 111 14.41 -17.00 37.74
N PRO A 112 14.57 -15.74 38.15
CA PRO A 112 15.71 -15.33 38.99
C PRO A 112 15.57 -15.85 40.40
N LYS A 113 16.68 -15.93 41.12
CA LYS A 113 16.66 -16.19 42.59
C LYS A 113 15.94 -15.02 43.27
N ARG A 114 15.01 -15.36 44.19
CA ARG A 114 14.30 -14.35 44.99
C ARG A 114 15.27 -13.58 45.85
N LYS A 115 15.11 -12.28 45.95
CA LYS A 115 15.89 -11.40 46.84
C LYS A 115 15.21 -11.33 48.19
N ASN A 116 15.96 -11.51 49.26
CA ASN A 116 15.47 -11.31 50.62
C ASN A 116 15.04 -9.84 50.83
N GLY A 117 14.01 -9.61 51.62
CA GLY A 117 13.48 -8.25 51.88
C GLY A 117 12.65 -7.60 50.78
N LYS A 118 12.54 -8.19 49.58
CA LYS A 118 11.74 -7.61 48.46
C LYS A 118 10.39 -8.31 48.23
N GLY A 119 9.97 -9.19 49.13
CA GLY A 119 8.75 -9.99 48.98
C GLY A 119 7.45 -9.12 48.89
N ASN A 120 7.43 -7.94 49.46
CA ASN A 120 6.28 -7.05 49.50
C ASN A 120 6.30 -5.95 48.41
N ASP A 121 7.40 -5.79 47.64
CA ASP A 121 7.50 -4.81 46.58
C ASP A 121 6.61 -5.22 45.37
N PRO A 122 5.55 -4.48 45.02
CA PRO A 122 4.64 -4.81 43.92
C PRO A 122 5.36 -4.89 42.57
N LYS A 123 6.31 -3.97 42.30
CA LYS A 123 7.09 -3.93 41.07
C LYS A 123 7.99 -5.15 40.94
N TYR A 124 8.56 -5.62 42.07
CA TYR A 124 9.38 -6.82 42.07
C TYR A 124 8.53 -8.10 41.87
N LYS A 125 7.33 -8.16 42.46
CA LYS A 125 6.38 -9.26 42.23
C LYS A 125 5.98 -9.35 40.75
N GLU A 126 5.66 -8.21 40.14
CA GLU A 126 5.34 -8.14 38.71
C GLU A 126 6.53 -8.55 37.84
N TRP A 127 7.74 -8.06 38.18
CA TRP A 127 8.94 -8.45 37.46
C TRP A 127 9.20 -9.96 37.54
N LEU A 128 8.95 -10.62 38.67
CA LEU A 128 9.07 -12.07 38.83
C LEU A 128 8.07 -12.90 38.01
N LYS A 129 6.95 -12.30 37.57
CA LYS A 129 5.93 -12.95 36.73
C LYS A 129 6.32 -13.01 35.26
N ARG A 130 7.31 -12.22 34.83
CA ARG A 130 7.71 -12.13 33.42
C ARG A 130 8.13 -13.48 32.86
N ASP A 131 7.89 -13.67 31.56
CA ASP A 131 8.30 -14.87 30.80
C ASP A 131 9.66 -14.69 30.13
N GLU A 132 10.14 -13.44 30.03
CA GLU A 132 11.41 -13.07 29.44
C GLU A 132 12.13 -12.04 30.30
N TYR A 133 13.42 -12.29 30.58
CA TYR A 133 14.25 -11.45 31.42
C TYR A 133 15.37 -10.72 30.69
N ASN A 134 15.62 -11.02 29.40
CA ASN A 134 16.48 -10.17 28.59
C ASN A 134 15.76 -8.86 28.30
N PRO A 135 16.24 -7.73 28.82
CA PRO A 135 15.49 -6.45 28.74
C PRO A 135 15.41 -5.89 27.33
N PHE A 136 16.18 -6.39 26.37
CA PHE A 136 16.19 -5.92 24.99
C PHE A 136 15.47 -6.84 24.00
N LEU A 137 15.19 -8.09 24.36
CA LEU A 137 14.75 -9.13 23.41
C LEU A 137 13.40 -8.82 22.74
N HIS A 138 12.52 -8.08 23.40
CA HIS A 138 11.25 -7.65 22.83
C HIS A 138 11.41 -6.87 21.51
N ASN A 139 12.53 -6.15 21.31
CA ASN A 139 12.82 -5.46 20.06
C ASN A 139 13.10 -6.46 18.93
N ALA A 140 13.74 -7.60 19.22
CA ALA A 140 13.98 -8.64 18.23
C ALA A 140 12.65 -9.30 17.79
N TRP A 141 11.77 -9.62 18.74
CA TRP A 141 10.43 -10.12 18.44
C TRP A 141 9.64 -9.13 17.57
N TYR A 142 9.62 -7.86 17.94
CA TYR A 142 8.92 -6.81 17.22
C TYR A 142 9.45 -6.63 15.77
N LEU A 143 10.78 -6.61 15.61
CA LEU A 143 11.38 -6.49 14.28
C LEU A 143 11.12 -7.75 13.43
N MET A 144 11.09 -8.94 14.04
CA MET A 144 10.75 -10.18 13.36
C MET A 144 9.32 -10.13 12.80
N GLY A 145 8.33 -9.76 13.61
CA GLY A 145 6.95 -9.64 13.15
C GLY A 145 6.80 -8.64 12.00
N LYS A 146 7.46 -7.49 12.09
CA LYS A 146 7.47 -6.52 10.99
C LYS A 146 8.12 -7.07 9.72
N ALA A 147 9.24 -7.78 9.84
CA ALA A 147 9.93 -8.36 8.69
C ALA A 147 9.09 -9.47 8.03
N GLN A 148 8.36 -10.25 8.80
CA GLN A 148 7.40 -11.25 8.31
C GLN A 148 6.26 -10.57 7.53
N TYR A 149 5.67 -9.49 8.06
CA TYR A 149 4.66 -8.70 7.36
C TYR A 149 5.19 -8.18 6.02
N MET A 150 6.37 -7.54 6.03
CA MET A 150 6.98 -6.98 4.82
C MET A 150 7.36 -8.04 3.78
N LYS A 151 7.57 -9.28 4.20
CA LYS A 151 7.81 -10.43 3.32
C LYS A 151 6.52 -10.98 2.70
N GLY A 152 5.35 -10.60 3.21
CA GLY A 152 4.06 -11.21 2.85
C GLY A 152 3.70 -12.46 3.65
N ASP A 153 4.50 -12.82 4.66
CA ASP A 153 4.19 -13.92 5.59
C ASP A 153 3.31 -13.40 6.73
N PHE A 154 2.06 -13.07 6.37
CA PHE A 154 1.12 -12.40 7.26
C PHE A 154 0.67 -13.28 8.42
N LEU A 155 0.56 -14.59 8.19
CA LEU A 155 0.19 -15.53 9.25
C LEU A 155 1.25 -15.61 10.35
N SER A 156 2.53 -15.77 9.95
CA SER A 156 3.64 -15.75 10.91
C SER A 156 3.77 -14.39 11.60
N SER A 157 3.49 -13.31 10.88
CA SER A 157 3.47 -11.96 11.45
C SER A 157 2.40 -11.82 12.53
N ALA A 158 1.15 -12.19 12.25
CA ALA A 158 0.05 -12.18 13.21
C ALA A 158 0.40 -13.01 14.46
N ALA A 159 0.89 -14.25 14.27
CA ALA A 159 1.30 -15.11 15.38
C ALA A 159 2.42 -14.50 16.23
N THR A 160 3.39 -13.84 15.60
CA THR A 160 4.48 -13.15 16.30
C THR A 160 3.96 -11.97 17.12
N PHE A 161 3.07 -11.17 16.58
CA PHE A 161 2.49 -10.02 17.30
C PHE A 161 1.53 -10.47 18.40
N HIS A 162 0.75 -11.51 18.17
CA HIS A 162 -0.06 -12.15 19.22
C HIS A 162 0.82 -12.63 20.39
N TYR A 163 1.95 -13.30 20.07
CA TYR A 163 2.92 -13.70 21.09
C TYR A 163 3.44 -12.51 21.90
N ILE A 164 3.78 -11.39 21.23
CA ILE A 164 4.26 -10.18 21.90
C ILE A 164 3.18 -9.62 22.82
N ALA A 165 1.95 -9.48 22.38
CA ALA A 165 0.85 -8.95 23.17
C ALA A 165 0.61 -9.78 24.45
N ARG A 166 0.72 -11.10 24.36
CA ARG A 166 0.51 -12.03 25.46
C ARG A 166 1.68 -12.07 26.45
N HIS A 167 2.93 -12.07 25.96
CA HIS A 167 4.12 -12.36 26.77
C HIS A 167 4.90 -11.14 27.24
N PHE A 168 4.57 -9.92 26.75
CA PHE A 168 5.24 -8.69 27.15
C PHE A 168 4.28 -7.66 27.79
N SER A 169 3.31 -8.15 28.56
CA SER A 169 2.23 -7.36 29.20
C SER A 169 2.71 -6.17 30.04
N TRP A 170 3.95 -6.23 30.54
CA TRP A 170 4.58 -5.12 31.29
C TRP A 170 5.05 -3.95 30.41
N LYS A 171 4.81 -3.99 29.11
CA LYS A 171 5.14 -2.95 28.14
C LYS A 171 3.88 -2.55 27.37
N PRO A 172 3.00 -1.70 27.97
CA PRO A 172 1.69 -1.39 27.40
C PRO A 172 1.79 -0.80 25.99
N ASP A 173 2.74 0.09 25.72
CA ASP A 173 2.96 0.65 24.39
C ASP A 173 3.30 -0.43 23.35
N LEU A 174 4.15 -1.39 23.73
CA LEU A 174 4.52 -2.50 22.83
C LEU A 174 3.34 -3.44 22.59
N VAL A 175 2.52 -3.70 23.62
CA VAL A 175 1.31 -4.52 23.49
C VAL A 175 0.33 -3.86 22.54
N ALA A 176 0.05 -2.56 22.72
CA ALA A 176 -0.83 -1.81 21.85
C ALA A 176 -0.32 -1.81 20.39
N GLU A 177 0.98 -1.59 20.20
CA GLU A 177 1.58 -1.60 18.86
C GLU A 177 1.55 -3.00 18.23
N ALA A 178 1.76 -4.06 19.01
CA ALA A 178 1.67 -5.44 18.55
C ALA A 178 0.24 -5.80 18.12
N GLN A 179 -0.78 -5.46 18.91
CA GLN A 179 -2.18 -5.66 18.54
C GLN A 179 -2.54 -4.97 17.22
N VAL A 180 -2.05 -3.74 17.02
CA VAL A 180 -2.27 -3.01 15.76
C VAL A 180 -1.64 -3.73 14.56
N TRP A 181 -0.40 -4.24 14.69
CA TRP A 181 0.23 -5.01 13.63
C TRP A 181 -0.42 -6.38 13.41
N GLU A 182 -0.97 -6.98 14.45
CA GLU A 182 -1.77 -8.22 14.36
C GLU A 182 -3.00 -7.99 13.50
N VAL A 183 -3.74 -6.89 13.73
CA VAL A 183 -4.88 -6.46 12.89
C VAL A 183 -4.46 -6.26 11.44
N LEU A 184 -3.39 -5.49 11.18
CA LEU A 184 -2.90 -5.25 9.82
C LEU A 184 -2.54 -6.58 9.11
N SER A 185 -2.00 -7.55 9.86
CA SER A 185 -1.68 -8.86 9.31
C SER A 185 -2.94 -9.66 8.94
N TYR A 186 -3.98 -9.63 9.76
CA TYR A 186 -5.27 -10.24 9.44
C TYR A 186 -5.96 -9.55 8.26
N CYS A 187 -5.95 -8.23 8.23
CA CYS A 187 -6.48 -7.45 7.10
C CYS A 187 -5.80 -7.82 5.78
N ALA A 188 -4.46 -7.97 5.78
CA ALA A 188 -3.70 -8.36 4.60
C ALA A 188 -4.07 -9.76 4.08
N MET A 189 -4.55 -10.66 4.95
CA MET A 189 -5.08 -11.99 4.60
C MET A 189 -6.57 -11.97 4.24
N GLY A 190 -7.27 -10.84 4.42
CA GLY A 190 -8.73 -10.76 4.28
C GLY A 190 -9.51 -11.41 5.42
N TRP A 191 -8.88 -11.65 6.56
CA TRP A 191 -9.48 -12.26 7.74
C TRP A 191 -10.11 -11.18 8.63
N THR A 192 -11.25 -10.66 8.17
CA THR A 192 -11.93 -9.52 8.81
C THR A 192 -12.51 -9.88 10.18
N THR A 193 -12.97 -11.11 10.39
CA THR A 193 -13.48 -11.57 11.70
C THR A 193 -12.40 -11.58 12.77
N GLU A 194 -11.22 -12.11 12.45
CA GLU A 194 -10.07 -12.14 13.36
C GLU A 194 -9.56 -10.73 13.64
N ALA A 195 -9.53 -9.87 12.61
CA ALA A 195 -9.17 -8.47 12.76
C ALA A 195 -10.13 -7.73 13.71
N ASP A 196 -11.45 -7.91 13.55
CA ASP A 196 -12.48 -7.31 14.40
C ASP A 196 -12.34 -7.72 15.86
N ASN A 197 -12.11 -9.01 16.12
CA ASN A 197 -11.89 -9.53 17.46
C ASN A 197 -10.71 -8.85 18.18
N VAL A 198 -9.63 -8.53 17.47
CA VAL A 198 -8.49 -7.80 18.06
C VAL A 198 -8.80 -6.31 18.18
N LEU A 199 -9.45 -5.70 17.17
CA LEU A 199 -9.83 -4.28 17.17
C LEU A 199 -10.73 -3.91 18.34
N ALA A 200 -11.66 -4.79 18.72
CA ALA A 200 -12.56 -4.59 19.86
C ALA A 200 -11.81 -4.30 21.20
N HIS A 201 -10.54 -4.71 21.30
CA HIS A 201 -9.69 -4.50 22.46
C HIS A 201 -8.74 -3.29 22.31
N ILE A 202 -8.72 -2.61 21.15
CA ILE A 202 -7.85 -1.46 20.89
C ILE A 202 -8.63 -0.16 21.14
N HIS A 203 -8.28 0.54 22.21
CA HIS A 203 -8.87 1.83 22.57
C HIS A 203 -7.91 2.97 22.18
N LEU A 204 -8.12 3.58 21.00
CA LEU A 204 -7.24 4.63 20.47
C LEU A 204 -7.15 5.86 21.36
N ASP A 205 -8.21 6.19 22.08
CA ASP A 205 -8.29 7.28 23.05
C ASP A 205 -7.37 7.07 24.27
N LYS A 206 -7.11 5.83 24.65
CA LYS A 206 -6.23 5.45 25.77
C LYS A 206 -4.76 5.29 25.39
N ILE A 207 -4.42 5.41 24.09
CA ILE A 207 -3.04 5.32 23.63
C ILE A 207 -2.40 6.71 23.65
N ASP A 208 -1.53 6.99 24.61
CA ASP A 208 -0.84 8.28 24.72
C ASP A 208 0.18 8.50 23.61
N ASN A 209 0.85 7.45 23.17
CA ASN A 209 1.88 7.50 22.13
C ASN A 209 1.27 7.84 20.77
N LYS A 210 1.51 9.06 20.29
CA LYS A 210 0.97 9.58 19.02
C LYS A 210 1.32 8.71 17.80
N ARG A 211 2.52 8.09 17.79
CA ARG A 211 2.95 7.22 16.70
C ARG A 211 2.11 5.94 16.68
N ILE A 212 1.91 5.30 17.83
CA ILE A 212 1.11 4.08 17.95
C ILE A 212 -0.37 4.38 17.65
N ARG A 213 -0.89 5.48 18.16
CA ARG A 213 -2.26 5.93 17.86
C ARG A 213 -2.47 6.19 16.37
N SER A 214 -1.48 6.77 15.68
CA SER A 214 -1.55 6.96 14.22
C SER A 214 -1.53 5.63 13.47
N LEU A 215 -0.71 4.67 13.90
CA LEU A 215 -0.67 3.32 13.35
C LEU A 215 -2.00 2.58 13.62
N GLY A 216 -2.60 2.77 14.80
CA GLY A 216 -3.92 2.26 15.11
C GLY A 216 -5.00 2.79 14.18
N ASN A 217 -5.01 4.12 13.92
CA ASN A 217 -5.93 4.68 12.92
C ASN A 217 -5.73 4.04 11.53
N LEU A 218 -4.49 3.71 11.16
CA LEU A 218 -4.22 3.02 9.90
C LEU A 218 -4.85 1.62 9.89
N ALA A 219 -4.77 0.86 10.99
CA ALA A 219 -5.35 -0.47 11.10
C ALA A 219 -6.89 -0.45 11.07
N PHE A 220 -7.52 0.53 11.76
CA PHE A 220 -8.98 0.72 11.64
C PHE A 220 -9.40 1.07 10.22
N ALA A 221 -8.65 1.94 9.54
CA ALA A 221 -8.92 2.27 8.14
C ALA A 221 -8.82 1.04 7.25
N ASP A 222 -7.77 0.22 7.41
CA ASP A 222 -7.57 -0.99 6.63
C ASP A 222 -8.71 -2.00 6.84
N TYR A 223 -9.07 -2.24 8.10
CA TYR A 223 -10.20 -3.10 8.43
C TYR A 223 -11.47 -2.67 7.71
N PHE A 224 -11.88 -1.40 7.83
CA PHE A 224 -13.09 -0.91 7.17
C PHE A 224 -13.00 -0.93 5.64
N ILE A 225 -11.79 -0.78 5.06
CA ILE A 225 -11.59 -0.94 3.61
C ILE A 225 -11.83 -2.40 3.20
N LYS A 226 -11.26 -3.37 3.95
CA LYS A 226 -11.44 -4.81 3.67
C LYS A 226 -12.89 -5.25 3.86
N ASP A 227 -13.57 -4.67 4.84
CA ASP A 227 -14.99 -4.90 5.11
C ASP A 227 -15.93 -4.12 4.17
N LYS A 228 -15.36 -3.35 3.22
CA LYS A 228 -16.08 -2.52 2.23
C LYS A 228 -16.91 -1.37 2.83
N GLU A 229 -16.68 -1.01 4.07
CA GLU A 229 -17.32 0.11 4.76
C GLU A 229 -16.51 1.42 4.58
N PHE A 230 -16.39 1.88 3.32
CA PHE A 230 -15.49 2.97 2.94
C PHE A 230 -15.78 4.28 3.67
N ALA A 231 -17.04 4.59 3.93
CA ALA A 231 -17.42 5.79 4.68
C ALA A 231 -16.85 5.78 6.11
N LYS A 232 -16.80 4.62 6.77
CA LYS A 232 -16.19 4.46 8.09
C LYS A 232 -14.67 4.50 8.03
N ALA A 233 -14.05 4.03 6.94
CA ALA A 233 -12.59 4.07 6.76
C ALA A 233 -12.03 5.49 6.64
N ILE A 234 -12.76 6.41 6.00
CA ILE A 234 -12.31 7.76 5.65
C ILE A 234 -11.76 8.55 6.85
N PRO A 235 -12.46 8.71 7.98
CA PRO A 235 -11.95 9.51 9.10
C PRO A 235 -10.65 8.95 9.68
N TYR A 236 -10.52 7.64 9.81
CA TYR A 236 -9.30 6.99 10.29
C TYR A 236 -8.16 7.16 9.31
N LEU A 237 -8.40 6.94 8.00
CA LEU A 237 -7.39 7.12 6.97
C LEU A 237 -6.91 8.57 6.87
N ALA A 238 -7.79 9.55 7.03
CA ALA A 238 -7.44 10.96 7.03
C ALA A 238 -6.48 11.33 8.17
N ILE A 239 -6.73 10.80 9.38
CA ILE A 239 -5.83 10.98 10.53
C ILE A 239 -4.48 10.30 10.27
N ALA A 240 -4.48 9.07 9.76
CA ALA A 240 -3.26 8.33 9.43
C ALA A 240 -2.44 9.05 8.34
N ALA A 241 -3.07 9.52 7.27
CA ALA A 241 -2.42 10.28 6.19
C ALA A 241 -1.81 11.60 6.69
N LYS A 242 -2.52 12.33 7.58
CA LYS A 242 -2.01 13.57 8.18
C LYS A 242 -0.72 13.36 8.97
N ASN A 243 -0.64 12.25 9.70
CA ASN A 243 0.47 11.94 10.59
C ASN A 243 1.62 11.17 9.90
N SER A 244 1.41 10.66 8.69
CA SER A 244 2.41 9.95 7.91
C SER A 244 3.41 10.88 7.24
N LYS A 245 4.55 10.34 6.79
CA LYS A 245 5.63 11.07 6.10
C LYS A 245 6.07 10.31 4.84
N GLY A 246 6.83 10.99 3.97
CA GLY A 246 7.47 10.37 2.80
C GLY A 246 6.48 9.70 1.84
N ALA A 247 6.89 8.60 1.24
CA ALA A 247 6.11 7.83 0.27
C ALA A 247 4.78 7.31 0.86
N GLN A 248 4.78 6.91 2.14
CA GLN A 248 3.57 6.44 2.81
C GLN A 248 2.49 7.54 2.89
N LYS A 249 2.87 8.78 3.20
CA LYS A 249 1.93 9.92 3.19
C LYS A 249 1.31 10.14 1.82
N VAL A 250 2.12 10.03 0.78
CA VAL A 250 1.67 10.16 -0.62
C VAL A 250 0.64 9.08 -0.94
N ARG A 251 0.96 7.83 -0.65
CA ARG A 251 0.08 6.67 -0.85
C ARG A 251 -1.27 6.84 -0.15
N LEU A 252 -1.24 7.16 1.16
CA LEU A 252 -2.46 7.31 1.94
C LEU A 252 -3.32 8.49 1.47
N ASN A 253 -2.73 9.60 0.99
CA ASN A 253 -3.52 10.68 0.39
C ASN A 253 -4.13 10.27 -0.95
N PHE A 254 -3.44 9.46 -1.77
CA PHE A 254 -4.01 8.94 -3.00
C PHE A 254 -5.18 7.99 -2.72
N LEU A 255 -4.98 7.03 -1.81
CA LEU A 255 -6.02 6.10 -1.36
C LEU A 255 -7.23 6.86 -0.77
N LEU A 256 -6.98 7.89 0.05
CA LEU A 256 -8.04 8.74 0.59
C LEU A 256 -8.82 9.44 -0.53
N GLY A 257 -8.13 9.88 -1.59
CA GLY A 257 -8.78 10.41 -2.79
C GLY A 257 -9.70 9.38 -3.46
N GLN A 258 -9.27 8.13 -3.58
CA GLN A 258 -10.08 7.04 -4.13
C GLN A 258 -11.32 6.76 -3.25
N LEU A 259 -11.17 6.73 -1.92
CA LEU A 259 -12.31 6.53 -1.02
C LEU A 259 -13.31 7.70 -1.05
N TYR A 260 -12.84 8.93 -1.18
CA TYR A 260 -13.73 10.08 -1.37
C TYR A 260 -14.44 10.03 -2.73
N GLU A 261 -13.74 9.60 -3.79
CA GLU A 261 -14.33 9.38 -5.13
C GLU A 261 -15.45 8.34 -5.06
N ASP A 262 -15.20 7.16 -4.46
CA ASP A 262 -16.17 6.08 -4.27
C ASP A 262 -17.38 6.52 -3.43
N ASN A 263 -17.18 7.45 -2.49
CA ASN A 263 -18.24 8.01 -1.64
C ASN A 263 -18.86 9.29 -2.24
N ASN A 264 -18.64 9.56 -3.51
CA ASN A 264 -19.15 10.71 -4.28
C ASN A 264 -18.80 12.10 -3.68
N GLN A 265 -17.73 12.19 -2.90
CA GLN A 265 -17.21 13.42 -2.28
C GLN A 265 -16.13 14.07 -3.17
N LYS A 266 -16.53 14.50 -4.37
CA LYS A 266 -15.62 14.92 -5.46
C LYS A 266 -14.63 16.00 -5.06
N ASP A 267 -15.05 17.03 -4.30
CA ASP A 267 -14.17 18.14 -3.89
C ASP A 267 -13.09 17.66 -2.91
N LEU A 268 -13.43 16.77 -1.97
CA LEU A 268 -12.47 16.17 -1.05
C LEU A 268 -11.53 15.22 -1.77
N ALA A 269 -12.04 14.44 -2.73
CA ALA A 269 -11.23 13.59 -3.60
C ALA A 269 -10.20 14.42 -4.38
N TYR A 270 -10.63 15.52 -5.00
CA TYR A 270 -9.76 16.45 -5.72
C TYR A 270 -8.61 16.95 -4.82
N GLN A 271 -8.93 17.39 -3.59
CA GLN A 271 -7.92 17.89 -2.67
C GLN A 271 -6.95 16.78 -2.20
N ALA A 272 -7.44 15.58 -1.99
CA ALA A 272 -6.62 14.45 -1.58
C ALA A 272 -5.65 14.02 -2.69
N PHE A 273 -6.12 13.91 -3.94
CA PHE A 273 -5.26 13.66 -5.11
C PHE A 273 -4.26 14.80 -5.33
N LYS A 274 -4.67 16.06 -5.15
CA LYS A 274 -3.76 17.20 -5.22
C LYS A 274 -2.62 17.10 -4.21
N LYS A 275 -2.93 16.74 -2.94
CA LYS A 275 -1.91 16.51 -1.91
C LYS A 275 -0.96 15.36 -2.27
N ALA A 276 -1.50 14.27 -2.85
CA ALA A 276 -0.68 13.15 -3.31
C ALA A 276 0.25 13.58 -4.46
N GLY A 277 -0.25 14.31 -5.45
CA GLY A 277 0.52 14.72 -6.63
C GLY A 277 1.53 15.84 -6.39
N SER A 278 1.27 16.75 -5.43
CA SER A 278 2.13 17.91 -5.16
C SER A 278 3.28 17.64 -4.18
N SER A 279 3.33 16.47 -3.56
CA SER A 279 4.38 16.13 -2.59
C SER A 279 5.75 15.94 -3.26
N ASN A 280 6.81 16.41 -2.61
CA ASN A 280 8.18 16.16 -3.07
C ASN A 280 8.58 14.68 -3.02
N SER A 281 7.91 13.89 -2.18
CA SER A 281 8.11 12.44 -2.07
C SER A 281 7.33 11.64 -3.11
N SER A 282 6.55 12.29 -3.97
CA SER A 282 5.77 11.62 -5.02
C SER A 282 6.66 11.28 -6.20
N SER A 283 6.61 10.00 -6.62
CA SER A 283 7.20 9.56 -7.88
C SER A 283 6.53 10.28 -9.07
N TYR A 284 7.19 10.24 -10.23
CA TYR A 284 6.57 10.80 -11.44
C TYR A 284 5.25 10.09 -11.78
N ARG A 285 5.19 8.78 -11.63
CA ARG A 285 3.98 7.97 -11.85
C ARG A 285 2.84 8.39 -10.92
N THR A 286 3.14 8.59 -9.63
CA THR A 286 2.13 9.09 -8.68
C THR A 286 1.62 10.48 -9.08
N LYS A 287 2.52 11.41 -9.46
CA LYS A 287 2.14 12.76 -9.90
C LYS A 287 1.23 12.72 -11.12
N PHE A 288 1.59 11.89 -12.09
CA PHE A 288 0.81 11.69 -13.31
C PHE A 288 -0.59 11.14 -12.97
N ASN A 289 -0.67 10.01 -12.27
CA ASN A 289 -1.96 9.39 -11.96
C ASN A 289 -2.83 10.26 -11.03
N ALA A 290 -2.22 10.95 -10.07
CA ALA A 290 -2.92 11.92 -9.24
C ALA A 290 -3.54 13.05 -10.08
N ARG A 291 -2.84 13.50 -11.12
CA ARG A 291 -3.36 14.53 -12.03
C ARG A 291 -4.52 14.03 -12.89
N ILE A 292 -4.42 12.80 -13.40
CA ILE A 292 -5.53 12.15 -14.13
C ILE A 292 -6.75 12.02 -13.22
N LYS A 293 -6.56 11.51 -12.00
CA LYS A 293 -7.64 11.35 -11.01
C LYS A 293 -8.25 12.70 -10.58
N GLN A 294 -7.44 13.76 -10.43
CA GLN A 294 -7.97 15.11 -10.18
C GLN A 294 -8.94 15.56 -11.27
N SER A 295 -8.56 15.37 -12.53
CA SER A 295 -9.43 15.76 -13.65
C SER A 295 -10.72 14.94 -13.69
N ALA A 296 -10.68 13.67 -13.33
CA ALA A 296 -11.86 12.79 -13.29
C ALA A 296 -12.90 13.24 -12.25
N VAL A 297 -12.45 13.74 -11.10
CA VAL A 297 -13.33 14.19 -10.00
C VAL A 297 -13.60 15.70 -10.01
N TYR A 298 -13.13 16.41 -11.01
CA TYR A 298 -13.27 17.87 -11.09
C TYR A 298 -14.73 18.30 -11.19
N SER A 299 -15.20 19.11 -10.25
CA SER A 299 -16.58 19.61 -10.13
C SER A 299 -16.75 21.09 -10.51
N GLY A 300 -15.64 21.81 -10.74
CA GLY A 300 -15.65 23.23 -11.04
C GLY A 300 -16.35 23.59 -12.36
N SER A 301 -16.81 24.84 -12.47
CA SER A 301 -17.51 25.33 -13.65
C SER A 301 -16.60 25.51 -14.89
N ASN A 302 -15.36 25.93 -14.68
CA ASN A 302 -14.42 26.22 -15.78
C ASN A 302 -13.41 25.06 -15.95
N ILE A 303 -13.62 24.20 -16.95
CA ILE A 303 -12.74 23.09 -17.28
C ILE A 303 -11.48 23.49 -18.08
N ASN A 304 -11.41 24.74 -18.58
CA ASN A 304 -10.35 25.16 -19.51
C ASN A 304 -8.95 25.03 -18.86
N SER A 305 -8.82 25.37 -17.58
CA SER A 305 -7.56 25.25 -16.85
C SER A 305 -7.13 23.79 -16.71
N GLU A 306 -8.08 22.88 -16.46
CA GLU A 306 -7.83 21.44 -16.32
C GLU A 306 -7.43 20.83 -17.66
N VAL A 307 -8.17 21.14 -18.75
CA VAL A 307 -7.87 20.73 -20.13
C VAL A 307 -6.49 21.22 -20.55
N LYS A 308 -6.17 22.52 -20.29
CA LYS A 308 -4.85 23.09 -20.59
C LYS A 308 -3.73 22.34 -19.85
N SER A 309 -3.95 22.01 -18.60
CA SER A 309 -2.98 21.27 -17.80
C SER A 309 -2.75 19.85 -18.33
N LEU A 310 -3.82 19.12 -18.70
CA LEU A 310 -3.72 17.80 -19.31
C LEU A 310 -3.04 17.85 -20.69
N ARG A 311 -3.38 18.83 -21.53
CA ARG A 311 -2.68 19.06 -22.81
C ARG A 311 -1.19 19.36 -22.62
N THR A 312 -0.81 20.04 -21.52
CA THR A 312 0.60 20.24 -21.17
C THR A 312 1.28 18.92 -20.81
N LEU A 313 0.62 18.04 -20.06
CA LEU A 313 1.14 16.68 -19.81
C LEU A 313 1.36 15.89 -21.10
N ALA A 314 0.45 16.01 -22.08
CA ALA A 314 0.55 15.31 -23.36
C ALA A 314 1.79 15.71 -24.20
N ARG A 315 2.39 16.88 -23.94
CA ARG A 315 3.57 17.37 -24.68
C ARG A 315 4.89 16.76 -24.20
N PHE A 316 4.93 16.17 -23.01
CA PHE A 316 6.15 15.56 -22.49
C PHE A 316 6.40 14.18 -23.09
N ASP A 317 7.58 13.96 -23.66
CA ASP A 317 7.96 12.69 -24.31
C ASP A 317 7.81 11.47 -23.40
N ARG A 318 8.07 11.61 -22.12
CA ARG A 318 7.88 10.56 -21.10
C ARG A 318 6.42 10.13 -20.91
N ASN A 319 5.45 10.86 -21.47
CA ASN A 319 4.02 10.52 -21.42
C ASN A 319 3.49 9.96 -22.75
N LYS A 320 4.35 9.72 -23.74
CA LYS A 320 3.91 9.19 -25.04
C LYS A 320 3.11 7.88 -24.91
N GLU A 321 3.50 7.02 -23.96
CA GLU A 321 2.81 5.75 -23.69
C GLU A 321 1.47 5.91 -22.95
N TYR A 322 1.15 7.11 -22.46
CA TYR A 322 -0.04 7.40 -21.66
C TYR A 322 -0.95 8.46 -22.31
N LEU A 323 -0.77 8.72 -23.60
CA LEU A 323 -1.59 9.70 -24.33
C LEU A 323 -3.05 9.27 -24.37
N ASP A 324 -3.33 7.99 -24.45
CA ASP A 324 -4.67 7.42 -24.34
C ASP A 324 -5.38 7.85 -23.05
N GLN A 325 -4.74 7.69 -21.89
CA GLN A 325 -5.28 8.12 -20.59
C GLN A 325 -5.49 9.63 -20.50
N ILE A 326 -4.54 10.40 -21.03
CA ILE A 326 -4.64 11.88 -21.00
C ILE A 326 -5.81 12.37 -21.86
N TYR A 327 -5.91 11.91 -23.10
CA TYR A 327 -7.01 12.34 -23.99
C TYR A 327 -8.37 11.79 -23.54
N TYR A 328 -8.40 10.58 -22.94
CA TYR A 328 -9.60 10.06 -22.29
C TYR A 328 -10.07 10.98 -21.15
N ALA A 329 -9.14 11.41 -20.28
CA ALA A 329 -9.46 12.34 -19.20
C ALA A 329 -9.96 13.71 -19.72
N ILE A 330 -9.42 14.21 -20.84
CA ILE A 330 -9.91 15.43 -21.51
C ILE A 330 -11.33 15.22 -22.02
N GLY A 331 -11.61 14.09 -22.65
CA GLY A 331 -12.95 13.73 -23.12
C GLY A 331 -13.98 13.71 -22.00
N ASN A 332 -13.63 13.10 -20.87
CA ASN A 332 -14.48 13.07 -19.69
C ASN A 332 -14.79 14.47 -19.15
N LEU A 333 -13.81 15.39 -19.12
CA LEU A 333 -14.05 16.77 -18.72
C LEU A 333 -15.07 17.47 -19.63
N TYR A 334 -14.98 17.31 -20.95
CA TYR A 334 -15.95 17.86 -21.89
C TYR A 334 -17.34 17.26 -21.70
N LEU A 335 -17.43 15.94 -21.44
CA LEU A 335 -18.73 15.30 -21.13
C LEU A 335 -19.40 15.86 -19.87
N THR A 336 -18.63 16.23 -18.84
CA THR A 336 -19.21 16.88 -17.65
C THR A 336 -19.89 18.21 -17.96
N LYS A 337 -19.56 18.82 -19.10
CA LYS A 337 -20.16 20.07 -19.62
C LYS A 337 -21.14 19.84 -20.77
N GLN A 338 -21.50 18.60 -21.03
CA GLN A 338 -22.37 18.19 -22.13
C GLN A 338 -21.81 18.59 -23.52
N ASP A 339 -20.54 18.91 -23.61
CA ASP A 339 -19.84 19.19 -24.85
C ASP A 339 -19.41 17.88 -25.51
N THR A 340 -20.39 17.24 -26.14
CA THR A 340 -20.21 15.91 -26.76
C THR A 340 -19.27 15.99 -27.97
N VAL A 341 -19.21 17.12 -28.67
CA VAL A 341 -18.34 17.29 -29.87
C VAL A 341 -16.87 17.17 -29.47
N HIS A 342 -16.40 18.02 -28.58
CA HIS A 342 -15.00 17.97 -28.11
C HIS A 342 -14.68 16.70 -27.29
N ALA A 343 -15.69 16.11 -26.64
CA ALA A 343 -15.53 14.81 -25.98
C ALA A 343 -15.20 13.69 -26.96
N VAL A 344 -15.99 13.59 -28.06
CA VAL A 344 -15.77 12.61 -29.13
C VAL A 344 -14.39 12.80 -29.78
N GLU A 345 -14.02 14.03 -30.14
CA GLU A 345 -12.68 14.34 -30.68
C GLU A 345 -11.57 13.84 -29.75
N SER A 346 -11.74 14.06 -28.44
CA SER A 346 -10.76 13.65 -27.43
C SER A 346 -10.66 12.14 -27.31
N TYR A 347 -11.77 11.40 -27.34
CA TYR A 347 -11.76 9.93 -27.30
C TYR A 347 -11.20 9.32 -28.58
N VAL A 348 -11.48 9.88 -29.75
CA VAL A 348 -10.84 9.51 -31.01
C VAL A 348 -9.32 9.68 -30.92
N MET A 349 -8.88 10.83 -30.36
CA MET A 349 -7.45 11.06 -30.13
C MET A 349 -6.85 10.08 -29.12
N ALA A 350 -7.57 9.71 -28.05
CA ALA A 350 -7.13 8.71 -27.10
C ALA A 350 -6.87 7.36 -27.78
N ALA A 351 -7.84 6.87 -28.54
CA ALA A 351 -7.71 5.62 -29.30
C ALA A 351 -6.57 5.65 -30.34
N LYS A 352 -6.46 6.75 -31.10
CA LYS A 352 -5.45 6.94 -32.16
C LYS A 352 -4.03 7.06 -31.61
N LYS A 353 -3.85 7.67 -30.43
CA LYS A 353 -2.53 7.92 -29.82
C LYS A 353 -2.10 6.81 -28.87
N SER A 354 -2.94 5.82 -28.61
CA SER A 354 -2.56 4.68 -27.79
C SER A 354 -1.46 3.86 -28.48
N THR A 355 -0.38 3.60 -27.76
CA THR A 355 0.76 2.81 -28.26
C THR A 355 0.73 1.39 -27.71
N ARG A 356 0.00 1.15 -26.61
CA ARG A 356 -0.02 -0.13 -25.89
C ARG A 356 -1.15 -1.07 -26.34
N ASN A 357 -2.16 -0.54 -27.04
CA ASN A 357 -3.36 -1.28 -27.46
C ASN A 357 -4.02 -2.10 -26.32
N GLY A 358 -3.89 -1.61 -25.09
CA GLY A 358 -4.38 -2.28 -23.88
C GLY A 358 -5.73 -1.76 -23.41
N ILE A 359 -6.01 -2.02 -22.13
CA ILE A 359 -7.28 -1.70 -21.48
C ILE A 359 -7.65 -0.18 -21.57
N ASP A 360 -6.68 0.73 -21.53
CA ASP A 360 -6.93 2.17 -21.60
C ASP A 360 -7.51 2.58 -22.98
N LYS A 361 -7.01 1.97 -24.07
CA LYS A 361 -7.57 2.12 -25.41
C LYS A 361 -8.98 1.53 -25.47
N ALA A 362 -9.16 0.33 -24.94
CA ALA A 362 -10.45 -0.35 -24.93
C ALA A 362 -11.52 0.46 -24.18
N ILE A 363 -11.20 1.05 -23.02
CA ILE A 363 -12.11 1.92 -22.28
C ILE A 363 -12.48 3.16 -23.11
N SER A 364 -11.52 3.76 -23.78
CA SER A 364 -11.77 4.92 -24.67
C SER A 364 -12.70 4.55 -25.82
N GLN A 365 -12.49 3.39 -26.44
CA GLN A 365 -13.32 2.86 -27.51
C GLN A 365 -14.74 2.53 -27.01
N LEU A 366 -14.89 1.86 -25.86
CA LEU A 366 -16.21 1.57 -25.28
C LEU A 366 -17.01 2.85 -24.98
N THR A 367 -16.33 3.88 -24.47
CA THR A 367 -16.98 5.16 -24.17
C THR A 367 -17.41 5.85 -25.46
N LEU A 368 -16.53 5.91 -26.46
CA LEU A 368 -16.81 6.47 -27.78
C LEU A 368 -17.94 5.71 -28.49
N GLY A 369 -17.85 4.39 -28.52
CA GLY A 369 -18.87 3.52 -29.09
C GLY A 369 -20.23 3.67 -28.41
N GLY A 370 -20.25 3.83 -27.08
CA GLY A 370 -21.46 4.14 -26.33
C GLY A 370 -22.10 5.47 -26.73
N ILE A 371 -21.31 6.50 -26.97
CA ILE A 371 -21.80 7.80 -27.46
C ILE A 371 -22.41 7.65 -28.85
N TYR A 372 -21.70 7.01 -29.78
CA TYR A 372 -22.20 6.76 -31.13
C TYR A 372 -23.46 5.89 -31.14
N PHE A 373 -23.51 4.85 -30.32
CA PHE A 373 -24.70 4.02 -30.16
C PHE A 373 -25.93 4.80 -29.72
N ASN A 374 -25.76 5.69 -28.74
CA ASN A 374 -26.85 6.56 -28.25
C ASN A 374 -27.27 7.62 -29.27
N GLN A 375 -26.40 7.95 -30.22
CA GLN A 375 -26.68 8.83 -31.35
C GLN A 375 -27.25 8.08 -32.59
N HIS A 376 -27.49 6.77 -32.47
CA HIS A 376 -27.91 5.89 -33.57
C HIS A 376 -26.92 5.80 -34.75
N LYS A 377 -25.66 6.15 -34.54
CA LYS A 377 -24.57 6.03 -35.50
C LYS A 377 -23.90 4.66 -35.37
N TYR A 378 -24.64 3.63 -35.80
CA TYR A 378 -24.23 2.22 -35.54
C TYR A 378 -23.00 1.82 -36.34
N ASP A 379 -22.80 2.40 -37.53
CA ASP A 379 -21.64 2.29 -38.40
C ASP A 379 -20.34 2.76 -37.73
N LEU A 380 -20.44 3.83 -36.91
CA LEU A 380 -19.30 4.34 -36.11
C LEU A 380 -19.15 3.63 -34.77
N ALA A 381 -20.24 3.13 -34.21
CA ALA A 381 -20.22 2.43 -32.92
C ALA A 381 -19.59 1.02 -33.04
N GLN A 382 -19.91 0.29 -34.12
CA GLN A 382 -19.45 -1.09 -34.31
C GLN A 382 -17.93 -1.25 -34.22
N PRO A 383 -17.09 -0.51 -34.98
CA PRO A 383 -15.64 -0.68 -34.88
C PRO A 383 -15.08 -0.39 -33.49
N CYS A 384 -15.71 0.51 -32.73
CA CYS A 384 -15.31 0.81 -31.36
C CYS A 384 -15.50 -0.41 -30.45
N TYR A 385 -16.65 -1.08 -30.53
CA TYR A 385 -16.90 -2.29 -29.76
C TYR A 385 -16.08 -3.48 -30.26
N ALA A 386 -15.92 -3.66 -31.56
CA ALA A 386 -15.13 -4.72 -32.15
C ALA A 386 -13.64 -4.69 -31.73
N GLU A 387 -13.05 -3.48 -31.58
CA GLU A 387 -11.69 -3.33 -31.07
C GLU A 387 -11.59 -3.50 -29.54
N ALA A 388 -12.63 -3.13 -28.81
CA ALA A 388 -12.56 -3.09 -27.33
C ALA A 388 -12.87 -4.46 -26.68
N ILE A 389 -13.89 -5.19 -27.18
CA ILE A 389 -14.37 -6.43 -26.56
C ILE A 389 -13.27 -7.51 -26.43
N PRO A 390 -12.39 -7.73 -27.42
CA PRO A 390 -11.33 -8.73 -27.28
C PRO A 390 -10.25 -8.37 -26.22
N VAL A 391 -10.16 -7.09 -25.82
CA VAL A 391 -9.13 -6.59 -24.90
C VAL A 391 -9.60 -6.63 -23.46
N ILE A 392 -10.91 -6.46 -23.22
CA ILE A 392 -11.49 -6.53 -21.86
C ILE A 392 -11.75 -8.00 -21.49
N ASN A 393 -11.66 -8.30 -20.18
CA ASN A 393 -11.94 -9.65 -19.65
C ASN A 393 -13.40 -9.75 -19.14
N GLU A 394 -13.82 -10.97 -18.82
CA GLU A 394 -15.17 -11.25 -18.33
C GLU A 394 -15.48 -10.58 -16.97
N ASP A 395 -14.46 -10.23 -16.19
CA ASP A 395 -14.59 -9.52 -14.91
C ASP A 395 -14.86 -8.01 -15.12
N TYR A 396 -14.76 -7.50 -16.36
CA TYR A 396 -15.03 -6.10 -16.65
C TYR A 396 -16.52 -5.77 -16.38
N PRO A 397 -16.83 -4.61 -15.75
CA PRO A 397 -18.19 -4.24 -15.45
C PRO A 397 -19.10 -4.29 -16.67
N ASN A 398 -20.23 -4.97 -16.55
CA ASN A 398 -21.22 -5.14 -17.63
C ASN A 398 -20.71 -5.85 -18.89
N TYR A 399 -19.63 -6.66 -18.81
CA TYR A 399 -19.04 -7.36 -19.96
C TYR A 399 -20.08 -8.06 -20.82
N LYS A 400 -20.99 -8.87 -20.22
CA LYS A 400 -22.05 -9.60 -20.95
C LYS A 400 -22.95 -8.67 -21.76
N LEU A 401 -23.31 -7.51 -21.22
CA LEU A 401 -24.14 -6.51 -21.90
C LEU A 401 -23.35 -5.86 -23.06
N LEU A 402 -22.07 -5.51 -22.83
CA LEU A 402 -21.21 -4.90 -23.84
C LEU A 402 -20.96 -5.87 -24.98
N LYS A 403 -20.71 -7.15 -24.69
CA LYS A 403 -20.54 -8.20 -25.71
C LYS A 403 -21.82 -8.38 -26.54
N LYS A 404 -22.98 -8.53 -25.88
CA LYS A 404 -24.27 -8.62 -26.62
C LYS A 404 -24.53 -7.41 -27.51
N ARG A 405 -24.15 -6.20 -27.05
CA ARG A 405 -24.26 -4.99 -27.87
C ARG A 405 -23.32 -5.02 -29.07
N SER A 406 -22.09 -5.52 -28.92
CA SER A 406 -21.17 -5.74 -30.01
C SER A 406 -21.74 -6.70 -31.05
N ASP A 407 -22.26 -7.85 -30.61
CA ASP A 407 -22.82 -8.88 -31.50
C ASP A 407 -24.01 -8.31 -32.32
N VAL A 408 -24.88 -7.51 -31.71
CA VAL A 408 -25.99 -6.82 -32.40
C VAL A 408 -25.48 -5.76 -33.38
N LEU A 409 -24.43 -5.03 -32.99
CA LEU A 409 -23.86 -4.00 -33.86
C LEU A 409 -23.19 -4.59 -35.13
N ASP A 410 -22.65 -5.80 -35.05
CA ASP A 410 -22.07 -6.48 -36.22
C ASP A 410 -23.14 -6.74 -37.30
N GLU A 411 -24.40 -6.96 -36.92
CA GLU A 411 -25.52 -7.08 -37.85
C GLU A 411 -26.05 -5.71 -38.32
N LEU A 412 -26.21 -4.75 -37.40
CA LEU A 412 -26.82 -3.43 -37.67
C LEU A 412 -25.92 -2.49 -38.47
N ALA A 413 -24.61 -2.60 -38.37
CA ALA A 413 -23.65 -1.68 -38.99
C ALA A 413 -23.77 -1.69 -40.52
N VAL A 414 -24.02 -2.85 -41.12
CA VAL A 414 -24.18 -2.99 -42.59
C VAL A 414 -25.38 -2.17 -43.09
N TYR A 415 -26.50 -2.25 -42.37
CA TYR A 415 -27.70 -1.49 -42.75
C TYR A 415 -27.49 0.02 -42.50
N SER A 416 -26.86 0.41 -41.39
CA SER A 416 -26.52 1.80 -41.07
C SER A 416 -25.59 2.42 -42.13
N GLN A 417 -24.55 1.67 -42.56
CA GLN A 417 -23.65 2.14 -43.63
C GLN A 417 -24.39 2.41 -44.95
N ASN A 418 -25.30 1.52 -45.31
CA ASN A 418 -26.10 1.71 -46.53
C ASN A 418 -26.98 2.94 -46.44
N VAL A 419 -27.63 3.19 -45.31
CA VAL A 419 -28.45 4.41 -45.09
C VAL A 419 -27.57 5.64 -45.16
N THR A 420 -26.43 5.69 -44.46
CA THR A 420 -25.50 6.83 -44.50
C THR A 420 -24.97 7.10 -45.91
N LEU A 421 -24.69 6.04 -46.70
CA LEU A 421 -24.25 6.18 -48.07
C LEU A 421 -25.37 6.79 -48.96
N GLN A 422 -26.61 6.29 -48.83
CA GLN A 422 -27.76 6.80 -49.58
C GLN A 422 -28.06 8.26 -49.25
N ASP A 423 -28.05 8.63 -47.96
CA ASP A 423 -28.23 10.01 -47.53
C ASP A 423 -27.14 10.92 -48.07
N SER A 424 -25.88 10.47 -48.09
CA SER A 424 -24.76 11.25 -48.65
C SER A 424 -24.92 11.44 -50.16
N LEU A 425 -25.37 10.41 -50.89
CA LEU A 425 -25.65 10.51 -52.34
C LEU A 425 -26.81 11.44 -52.62
N LEU A 426 -27.87 11.43 -51.82
CA LEU A 426 -28.99 12.35 -51.92
C LEU A 426 -28.56 13.81 -51.69
N GLN A 427 -27.73 14.03 -50.65
CA GLN A 427 -27.17 15.37 -50.37
C GLN A 427 -26.31 15.86 -51.54
N LEU A 428 -25.44 14.99 -52.09
CA LEU A 428 -24.64 15.36 -53.27
C LEU A 428 -25.48 15.66 -54.49
N SER A 429 -26.56 14.93 -54.71
CA SER A 429 -27.47 15.16 -55.84
C SER A 429 -28.26 16.49 -55.72
N ALA A 430 -28.43 16.96 -54.47
CA ALA A 430 -29.12 18.23 -54.21
C ALA A 430 -28.18 19.46 -54.21
N MET A 431 -26.85 19.23 -54.29
CA MET A 431 -25.87 20.32 -54.44
C MET A 431 -25.90 20.89 -55.86
N THR A 432 -25.97 22.22 -55.99
CA THR A 432 -25.82 22.91 -57.25
C THR A 432 -24.39 22.77 -57.77
N LEU A 433 -24.23 22.55 -59.07
CA LEU A 433 -22.97 22.61 -59.78
C LEU A 433 -22.51 24.07 -59.84
N ASP A 434 -21.80 24.56 -58.80
CA ASP A 434 -21.06 25.81 -58.86
C ASP A 434 -19.56 25.54 -58.95
#